data_5f22894f571a32b56ec1f5ed6dbda0f9
#
_entry.id   5f22894f571a32b56ec1f5ed6dbda0f9
#
_cell.length_a   1.000
_cell.length_b   1.000
_cell.length_c   1.000
_cell.angle_alpha   90.00
_cell.angle_beta   90.00
_cell.angle_gamma   90.00
#
_symmetry.space_group_name_H-M   'P 1'
#
loop_
_entity.id
_entity.type
_entity.pdbx_description
1 polymer ?
#
loop_
_entity_poly.entity_id
_entity_poly.type
_entity_poly.pdbx_seq_one_letter_code
_entity_poly.pdbx_strand_id
1 'polypeptide(L)'
;LRISIATGEQFVFIIDEWDAICREFPPGTKAMDAYVSWLRRMFKSQDAFRVFAGVYMTGILPIKKYKTESALNNFQEYSMVMPRKMARHFGFTKDEVCMLAEKHGMDFAELEKWYDGYQIGQEPSMFNPNSVMQAIDNGYCDSFWAKTGAYDAVARYIQMNFEGLKDDIISMLAGGRCKVNPTKFQNDMSIIRGKDDVLTVLIHLGYLSYSWQKSECYIPNKEVAGEMVNAIEDNNWTHVVKALNASEQLLQDTLDGDEEAVARGVDAAHDEHTSILSYNNENSLACVLSIAYYYARNDYVMHRELSTGKGFADIVLIPRKNVESPAIVLELKYNKDADSAIDQILRKQYPEKVAEYSGDLLLVGINYDKEQKTHECKIIKLKN
;
A
#
# COMPACT_ATOMS: atom_id res chain seq x y z
N LEU A 1 41.52 15.52 -8.86
CA LEU A 1 42.85 15.33 -8.25
C LEU A 1 43.70 16.58 -8.37
N ARG A 2 43.93 17.15 -9.57
CA ARG A 2 44.83 18.34 -9.76
C ARG A 2 44.40 19.53 -8.93
N ILE A 3 43.09 19.84 -8.86
CA ILE A 3 42.57 20.95 -8.06
C ILE A 3 42.78 20.66 -6.57
N SER A 4 42.39 19.46 -6.11
CA SER A 4 42.55 19.06 -4.71
C SER A 4 44.02 19.11 -4.24
N ILE A 5 44.97 18.68 -5.11
CA ILE A 5 46.42 18.80 -4.79
C ILE A 5 46.85 20.26 -4.74
N ALA A 6 46.36 21.11 -5.64
CA ALA A 6 46.77 22.50 -5.74
C ALA A 6 46.22 23.38 -4.60
N THR A 7 45.02 23.07 -4.11
CA THR A 7 44.29 23.84 -3.10
C THR A 7 44.39 23.23 -1.69
N GLY A 8 44.70 21.95 -1.58
CA GLY A 8 44.58 21.18 -0.34
C GLY A 8 43.16 20.86 0.06
N GLU A 9 42.16 21.25 -0.76
CA GLU A 9 40.74 21.08 -0.46
C GLU A 9 40.19 19.76 -1.00
N GLN A 10 39.18 19.24 -0.30
CA GLN A 10 38.44 18.05 -0.73
C GLN A 10 37.05 18.45 -1.17
N PHE A 11 36.42 17.64 -2.05
CA PHE A 11 35.09 17.87 -2.58
C PHE A 11 34.04 17.05 -1.85
N VAL A 12 32.87 17.64 -1.60
CA VAL A 12 31.63 16.90 -1.37
C VAL A 12 30.96 16.70 -2.71
N PHE A 13 30.71 15.45 -3.08
CA PHE A 13 30.10 15.09 -4.35
C PHE A 13 28.68 14.63 -4.11
N ILE A 14 27.72 15.25 -4.81
CA ILE A 14 26.30 14.89 -4.74
C ILE A 14 25.88 14.46 -6.16
N ILE A 15 25.36 13.24 -6.27
CA ILE A 15 24.83 12.69 -7.51
C ILE A 15 23.37 12.36 -7.26
N ASP A 16 22.49 13.07 -7.95
CA ASP A 16 21.07 12.78 -7.96
C ASP A 16 20.74 11.81 -9.11
N GLU A 17 19.79 10.92 -8.88
CA GLU A 17 19.36 9.90 -9.84
C GLU A 17 20.51 9.10 -10.45
N TRP A 18 21.43 8.58 -9.61
CA TRP A 18 22.59 7.80 -10.07
C TRP A 18 22.19 6.63 -11.01
N ASP A 19 20.96 6.13 -10.87
CA ASP A 19 20.41 4.99 -11.60
C ASP A 19 19.64 5.38 -12.88
N ALA A 20 19.58 6.67 -13.26
CA ALA A 20 18.88 7.13 -14.46
C ALA A 20 19.32 6.35 -15.71
N ILE A 21 20.65 6.17 -15.90
CA ILE A 21 21.19 5.38 -17.02
C ILE A 21 20.71 3.92 -16.96
N CYS A 22 20.56 3.35 -15.76
CA CYS A 22 20.09 1.97 -15.59
C CYS A 22 18.60 1.80 -15.95
N ARG A 23 17.82 2.89 -15.92
CA ARG A 23 16.40 2.90 -16.30
C ARG A 23 16.21 3.12 -17.80
N GLU A 24 17.07 3.93 -18.42
CA GLU A 24 16.97 4.28 -19.84
C GLU A 24 17.57 3.23 -20.78
N PHE A 25 18.61 2.53 -20.34
CA PHE A 25 19.32 1.57 -21.19
C PHE A 25 19.09 0.13 -20.72
N PRO A 26 18.85 -0.82 -21.65
CA PRO A 26 18.75 -2.22 -21.31
C PRO A 26 20.00 -2.72 -20.57
N PRO A 27 19.85 -3.64 -19.61
CA PRO A 27 20.95 -4.23 -18.87
C PRO A 27 21.95 -4.93 -19.80
N GLY A 28 23.25 -4.82 -19.48
CA GLY A 28 24.31 -5.43 -20.27
C GLY A 28 24.71 -4.65 -21.53
N THR A 29 24.16 -3.43 -21.68
CA THR A 29 24.63 -2.52 -22.73
C THR A 29 26.03 -2.00 -22.43
N LYS A 30 26.84 -1.73 -23.48
CA LYS A 30 28.16 -1.12 -23.31
C LYS A 30 28.12 0.22 -22.56
N ALA A 31 27.07 0.99 -22.76
CA ALA A 31 26.88 2.28 -22.06
C ALA A 31 26.77 2.09 -20.55
N MET A 32 25.94 1.14 -20.09
CA MET A 32 25.76 0.82 -18.69
C MET A 32 27.04 0.28 -18.04
N ASP A 33 27.74 -0.65 -18.73
CA ASP A 33 29.00 -1.19 -18.23
C ASP A 33 30.09 -0.09 -18.13
N ALA A 34 30.12 0.82 -19.10
CA ALA A 34 31.06 1.96 -19.10
C ALA A 34 30.75 2.92 -17.93
N TYR A 35 29.48 3.22 -17.66
CA TYR A 35 29.05 4.07 -16.56
C TYR A 35 29.40 3.49 -15.18
N VAL A 36 29.04 2.22 -14.95
CA VAL A 36 29.39 1.54 -13.69
C VAL A 36 30.90 1.45 -13.49
N SER A 37 31.67 1.18 -14.57
CA SER A 37 33.14 1.19 -14.56
C SER A 37 33.69 2.57 -14.26
N TRP A 38 33.04 3.63 -14.74
CA TRP A 38 33.42 5.01 -14.46
C TRP A 38 33.20 5.37 -12.98
N LEU A 39 32.00 5.05 -12.43
CA LEU A 39 31.73 5.24 -10.99
C LEU A 39 32.72 4.49 -10.11
N ARG A 40 33.04 3.24 -10.47
CA ARG A 40 34.03 2.42 -9.76
C ARG A 40 35.41 3.07 -9.76
N ARG A 41 35.89 3.51 -10.92
CA ARG A 41 37.19 4.20 -11.02
C ARG A 41 37.22 5.51 -10.25
N MET A 42 36.12 6.24 -10.27
CA MET A 42 36.02 7.51 -9.55
C MET A 42 36.07 7.32 -8.04
N PHE A 43 35.29 6.41 -7.48
CA PHE A 43 35.08 6.29 -6.05
C PHE A 43 35.89 5.19 -5.37
N LYS A 44 36.52 4.28 -6.12
CA LYS A 44 37.38 3.20 -5.58
C LYS A 44 38.85 3.34 -5.97
N SER A 45 39.24 4.44 -6.58
CA SER A 45 40.66 4.69 -6.84
C SER A 45 41.44 4.92 -5.54
N GLN A 46 42.72 4.68 -5.58
CA GLN A 46 43.59 4.94 -4.42
C GLN A 46 43.61 6.41 -4.00
N ASP A 47 43.30 7.31 -4.92
CA ASP A 47 43.24 8.75 -4.66
C ASP A 47 41.86 9.26 -4.26
N ALA A 48 40.84 8.41 -4.28
CA ALA A 48 39.46 8.84 -4.01
C ALA A 48 39.31 9.56 -2.66
N PHE A 49 39.93 9.03 -1.59
CA PHE A 49 39.89 9.63 -0.24
C PHE A 49 40.71 10.92 -0.11
N ARG A 50 41.57 11.22 -1.09
CA ARG A 50 42.28 12.51 -1.15
C ARG A 50 41.48 13.59 -1.82
N VAL A 51 40.55 13.17 -2.72
CA VAL A 51 39.75 14.08 -3.53
C VAL A 51 38.40 14.35 -2.88
N PHE A 52 37.79 13.32 -2.26
CA PHE A 52 36.43 13.39 -1.75
C PHE A 52 36.41 13.43 -0.21
N ALA A 53 35.84 14.50 0.35
CA ALA A 53 35.46 14.58 1.77
C ALA A 53 34.21 13.73 2.05
N GLY A 54 33.33 13.63 1.07
CA GLY A 54 32.12 12.83 1.13
C GLY A 54 31.48 12.66 -0.25
N VAL A 55 30.74 11.58 -0.43
CA VAL A 55 29.94 11.32 -1.64
C VAL A 55 28.55 10.91 -1.22
N TYR A 56 27.54 11.59 -1.73
CA TYR A 56 26.13 11.28 -1.52
C TYR A 56 25.48 11.01 -2.87
N MET A 57 24.83 9.86 -2.98
CA MET A 57 24.13 9.48 -4.22
C MET A 57 22.67 9.14 -3.88
N THR A 58 21.74 9.69 -4.66
CA THR A 58 20.32 9.34 -4.61
C THR A 58 19.93 8.56 -5.84
N GLY A 59 18.86 7.80 -5.74
CA GLY A 59 18.28 7.03 -6.83
C GLY A 59 17.09 6.21 -6.34
N ILE A 60 16.30 5.71 -7.25
CA ILE A 60 15.13 4.87 -6.95
C ILE A 60 15.57 3.47 -6.55
N LEU A 61 16.56 2.94 -7.25
CA LEU A 61 17.02 1.57 -7.07
C LEU A 61 18.24 1.46 -6.17
N PRO A 62 18.30 0.42 -5.31
CA PRO A 62 19.52 0.07 -4.62
C PRO A 62 20.66 -0.24 -5.60
N ILE A 63 21.89 -0.01 -5.16
CA ILE A 63 23.07 -0.28 -5.99
C ILE A 63 23.16 -1.78 -6.30
N LYS A 64 23.11 -2.11 -7.58
CA LYS A 64 23.15 -3.48 -8.08
C LYS A 64 24.46 -4.17 -7.73
N LYS A 65 24.36 -5.41 -7.26
CA LYS A 65 25.48 -6.35 -7.21
C LYS A 65 25.75 -6.88 -8.61
N TYR A 66 26.55 -6.16 -9.41
CA TYR A 66 26.85 -6.55 -10.78
C TYR A 66 27.90 -7.67 -10.76
N LYS A 67 27.61 -8.80 -11.43
CA LYS A 67 28.55 -9.92 -11.75
C LYS A 67 29.65 -10.12 -10.70
N THR A 68 29.38 -10.84 -9.65
CA THR A 68 30.32 -11.40 -8.66
C THR A 68 31.03 -10.47 -7.68
N GLU A 69 31.23 -9.20 -7.96
CA GLU A 69 31.78 -8.25 -6.99
C GLU A 69 30.98 -6.96 -6.99
N SER A 70 30.58 -6.51 -5.82
CA SER A 70 29.93 -5.23 -5.61
C SER A 70 30.78 -4.10 -6.20
N ALA A 71 30.33 -3.49 -7.30
CA ALA A 71 31.09 -2.43 -7.96
C ALA A 71 31.34 -1.22 -7.03
N LEU A 72 30.41 -0.96 -6.09
CA LEU A 72 30.38 0.18 -5.20
C LEU A 72 30.16 -0.22 -3.72
N ASN A 73 30.88 -1.24 -3.24
CA ASN A 73 30.75 -1.74 -1.85
C ASN A 73 31.38 -0.81 -0.79
N ASN A 74 31.94 0.31 -1.18
CA ASN A 74 32.46 1.35 -0.29
C ASN A 74 31.37 2.37 0.14
N PHE A 75 30.14 2.26 -0.42
CA PHE A 75 29.01 3.07 0.00
C PHE A 75 28.20 2.40 1.10
N GLN A 76 27.73 3.20 2.04
CA GLN A 76 26.67 2.78 2.96
C GLN A 76 25.34 3.01 2.29
N GLU A 77 24.59 1.93 2.05
CA GLU A 77 23.29 1.98 1.39
C GLU A 77 22.16 2.17 2.42
N TYR A 78 21.19 2.99 2.04
CA TYR A 78 19.92 3.21 2.72
C TYR A 78 18.80 3.07 1.70
N SER A 79 17.79 2.26 1.98
CA SER A 79 16.70 1.99 1.04
C SER A 79 15.36 1.88 1.76
N MET A 80 14.26 1.85 1.02
CA MET A 80 12.91 1.68 1.58
C MET A 80 12.78 0.42 2.45
N VAL A 81 13.46 -0.67 2.10
CA VAL A 81 13.46 -1.92 2.89
C VAL A 81 14.49 -1.92 4.02
N MET A 82 15.52 -1.10 3.92
CA MET A 82 16.60 -1.01 4.92
C MET A 82 17.05 0.44 5.13
N PRO A 83 16.20 1.30 5.70
CA PRO A 83 16.46 2.73 5.86
C PRO A 83 17.44 3.05 7.01
N ARG A 84 17.61 2.15 7.98
CA ARG A 84 18.49 2.31 9.14
C ARG A 84 18.27 3.66 9.84
N LYS A 85 19.35 4.42 10.12
CA LYS A 85 19.28 5.74 10.76
C LYS A 85 18.70 6.87 9.89
N MET A 86 18.49 6.62 8.60
CA MET A 86 17.96 7.62 7.66
C MET A 86 16.44 7.56 7.52
N ALA A 87 15.75 6.69 8.27
CA ALA A 87 14.30 6.47 8.14
C ALA A 87 13.49 7.78 8.09
N ARG A 88 13.78 8.73 8.99
CA ARG A 88 13.07 10.02 9.07
C ARG A 88 13.29 10.97 7.89
N HIS A 89 14.24 10.64 7.00
CA HIS A 89 14.60 11.49 5.85
C HIS A 89 14.11 10.93 4.51
N PHE A 90 13.28 9.88 4.54
CA PHE A 90 12.68 9.32 3.32
C PHE A 90 11.38 10.00 2.92
N GLY A 91 10.80 10.80 3.79
CA GLY A 91 9.55 11.52 3.56
C GLY A 91 9.32 12.59 4.60
N PHE A 92 8.13 13.15 4.66
CA PHE A 92 7.73 14.02 5.76
C PHE A 92 7.18 13.19 6.92
N THR A 93 7.57 13.59 8.13
CA THR A 93 7.01 13.03 9.37
C THR A 93 5.62 13.59 9.64
N LYS A 94 4.85 12.92 10.48
CA LYS A 94 3.53 13.39 10.92
C LYS A 94 3.58 14.81 11.50
N ASP A 95 4.57 15.11 12.33
CA ASP A 95 4.72 16.42 12.96
C ASP A 95 4.99 17.51 11.92
N GLU A 96 5.83 17.24 10.92
CA GLU A 96 6.13 18.19 9.83
C GLU A 96 4.89 18.48 8.99
N VAL A 97 4.08 17.44 8.64
CA VAL A 97 2.85 17.65 7.88
C VAL A 97 1.79 18.37 8.71
N CYS A 98 1.70 18.08 10.01
CA CYS A 98 0.80 18.78 10.91
C CYS A 98 1.11 20.29 10.94
N MET A 99 2.39 20.67 11.08
CA MET A 99 2.83 22.06 11.03
C MET A 99 2.56 22.71 9.67
N LEU A 100 2.75 21.98 8.57
CA LEU A 100 2.46 22.48 7.22
C LEU A 100 0.96 22.70 7.03
N ALA A 101 0.12 21.76 7.46
CA ALA A 101 -1.33 21.87 7.41
C ALA A 101 -1.84 23.11 8.16
N GLU A 102 -1.36 23.30 9.40
CA GLU A 102 -1.71 24.44 10.24
C GLU A 102 -1.30 25.78 9.58
N LYS A 103 -0.06 25.85 9.08
CA LYS A 103 0.49 27.04 8.42
C LYS A 103 -0.29 27.45 7.16
N HIS A 104 -0.79 26.48 6.41
CA HIS A 104 -1.44 26.73 5.12
C HIS A 104 -2.97 26.56 5.17
N GLY A 105 -3.56 26.31 6.35
CA GLY A 105 -5.01 26.17 6.52
C GLY A 105 -5.62 24.96 5.87
N MET A 106 -4.83 23.86 5.72
CA MET A 106 -5.28 22.58 5.18
C MET A 106 -5.83 21.70 6.30
N ASP A 107 -6.80 20.84 5.97
CA ASP A 107 -7.25 19.81 6.90
C ASP A 107 -6.21 18.68 6.99
N PHE A 108 -5.62 18.53 8.18
CA PHE A 108 -4.63 17.47 8.42
C PHE A 108 -5.21 16.05 8.22
N ALA A 109 -6.49 15.83 8.59
CA ALA A 109 -7.12 14.52 8.42
C ALA A 109 -7.25 14.11 6.95
N GLU A 110 -7.50 15.07 6.07
CA GLU A 110 -7.49 14.82 4.61
C GLU A 110 -6.07 14.53 4.09
N LEU A 111 -5.06 15.29 4.51
CA LEU A 111 -3.66 15.01 4.14
C LEU A 111 -3.20 13.62 4.64
N GLU A 112 -3.58 13.24 5.87
CA GLU A 112 -3.30 11.94 6.45
C GLU A 112 -3.94 10.81 5.63
N LYS A 113 -5.22 10.95 5.27
CA LYS A 113 -5.96 9.98 4.46
C LYS A 113 -5.33 9.77 3.08
N TRP A 114 -4.88 10.85 2.44
CA TRP A 114 -4.40 10.81 1.07
C TRP A 114 -2.94 10.39 0.95
N TYR A 115 -2.06 10.78 1.89
CA TYR A 115 -0.60 10.73 1.66
C TYR A 115 0.21 10.05 2.76
N ASP A 116 -0.39 9.71 3.92
CA ASP A 116 0.27 8.94 5.00
C ASP A 116 0.31 7.43 4.66
N GLY A 117 0.83 6.65 5.59
CA GLY A 117 0.75 5.19 5.61
C GLY A 117 2.04 4.48 5.23
N TYR A 118 3.12 5.21 4.93
CA TYR A 118 4.41 4.56 4.76
C TYR A 118 5.04 4.27 6.12
N GLN A 119 5.37 3.00 6.36
CA GLN A 119 6.23 2.59 7.45
C GLN A 119 7.66 2.49 6.92
N ILE A 120 8.55 3.35 7.42
CA ILE A 120 9.95 3.39 7.01
C ILE A 120 10.83 3.00 8.20
N GLY A 121 11.25 1.74 8.25
CA GLY A 121 11.98 1.21 9.40
C GLY A 121 11.15 1.27 10.67
N GLN A 122 11.60 2.06 11.65
CA GLN A 122 10.88 2.25 12.92
C GLN A 122 9.90 3.43 12.90
N GLU A 123 9.93 4.28 11.86
CA GLU A 123 8.99 5.37 11.72
C GLU A 123 7.64 4.81 11.21
N PRO A 124 6.57 4.92 11.99
CA PRO A 124 5.32 4.22 11.67
C PRO A 124 4.45 4.98 10.66
N SER A 125 4.71 6.27 10.46
CA SER A 125 3.89 7.19 9.68
C SER A 125 4.79 8.17 8.96
N MET A 126 4.88 8.01 7.65
CA MET A 126 5.63 8.90 6.76
C MET A 126 4.77 9.24 5.56
N PHE A 127 4.83 10.50 5.14
CA PHE A 127 4.05 11.06 4.04
C PHE A 127 4.93 11.24 2.80
N ASN A 128 4.30 11.16 1.62
CA ASN A 128 4.95 11.54 0.38
C ASN A 128 5.14 13.07 0.32
N PRO A 129 6.39 13.59 0.30
CA PRO A 129 6.62 15.02 0.31
C PRO A 129 6.07 15.74 -0.93
N ASN A 130 6.20 15.13 -2.11
CA ASN A 130 5.72 15.73 -3.35
C ASN A 130 4.21 15.93 -3.32
N SER A 131 3.46 14.89 -2.97
CA SER A 131 2.00 14.93 -2.94
C SER A 131 1.48 15.90 -1.87
N VAL A 132 2.11 15.93 -0.69
CA VAL A 132 1.77 16.92 0.37
C VAL A 132 2.00 18.35 -0.12
N MET A 133 3.15 18.64 -0.74
CA MET A 133 3.44 19.99 -1.24
C MET A 133 2.51 20.39 -2.39
N GLN A 134 2.19 19.47 -3.28
CA GLN A 134 1.22 19.73 -4.36
C GLN A 134 -0.19 20.01 -3.81
N ALA A 135 -0.62 19.27 -2.78
CA ALA A 135 -1.90 19.53 -2.13
C ALA A 135 -1.95 20.92 -1.49
N ILE A 136 -0.87 21.32 -0.82
CA ILE A 136 -0.75 22.64 -0.21
C ILE A 136 -0.77 23.74 -1.28
N ASP A 137 -0.03 23.58 -2.36
CA ASP A 137 0.05 24.58 -3.44
C ASP A 137 -1.28 24.74 -4.19
N ASN A 138 -2.06 23.67 -4.31
CA ASN A 138 -3.36 23.69 -4.99
C ASN A 138 -4.54 23.98 -4.04
N GLY A 139 -4.36 23.82 -2.72
CA GLY A 139 -5.41 24.03 -1.73
C GLY A 139 -6.43 22.89 -1.62
N TYR A 140 -6.16 21.71 -2.19
CA TYR A 140 -6.98 20.50 -2.10
C TYR A 140 -6.14 19.22 -2.26
N CYS A 141 -6.66 18.10 -1.78
CA CYS A 141 -6.06 16.79 -1.93
C CYS A 141 -6.58 16.09 -3.21
N ASP A 142 -5.64 15.50 -3.98
CA ASP A 142 -5.93 14.74 -5.20
C ASP A 142 -4.78 13.74 -5.45
N SER A 143 -4.88 12.90 -6.49
CA SER A 143 -3.75 12.11 -6.97
C SER A 143 -2.78 13.01 -7.75
N PHE A 144 -1.63 13.27 -7.15
CA PHE A 144 -0.52 14.01 -7.77
C PHE A 144 0.58 13.09 -8.27
N TRP A 145 0.62 11.85 -7.84
CA TRP A 145 1.63 10.86 -8.23
C TRP A 145 1.52 10.44 -9.70
N ALA A 146 0.31 10.20 -10.19
CA ALA A 146 0.03 9.78 -11.58
C ALA A 146 0.64 10.69 -12.64
N LYS A 147 0.80 11.98 -12.33
CA LYS A 147 1.35 12.98 -13.25
C LYS A 147 2.86 12.84 -13.49
N THR A 148 3.55 11.89 -12.84
CA THR A 148 5.01 11.75 -12.88
C THR A 148 5.53 10.64 -13.81
N GLY A 149 4.68 9.96 -14.59
CA GLY A 149 5.09 8.85 -15.48
C GLY A 149 5.37 7.53 -14.77
N ALA A 150 5.13 7.47 -13.48
CA ALA A 150 5.35 6.27 -12.66
C ALA A 150 4.29 5.18 -12.90
N TYR A 151 3.13 5.55 -13.46
CA TYR A 151 2.01 4.66 -13.78
C TYR A 151 2.41 3.46 -14.66
N ASP A 152 3.14 3.69 -15.76
CA ASP A 152 3.56 2.65 -16.70
C ASP A 152 4.39 1.55 -16.01
N ALA A 153 5.12 1.90 -14.96
CA ALA A 153 5.93 0.94 -14.21
C ALA A 153 5.05 -0.06 -13.45
N VAL A 154 4.01 0.41 -12.75
CA VAL A 154 3.09 -0.47 -11.99
C VAL A 154 2.34 -1.42 -12.92
N ALA A 155 1.72 -0.88 -13.97
CA ALA A 155 1.00 -1.66 -14.97
C ALA A 155 1.88 -2.77 -15.54
N ARG A 156 3.12 -2.45 -15.92
CA ARG A 156 4.11 -3.41 -16.44
C ARG A 156 4.42 -4.55 -15.47
N TYR A 157 4.63 -4.26 -14.17
CA TYR A 157 4.96 -5.28 -13.19
C TYR A 157 3.76 -6.17 -12.83
N ILE A 158 2.57 -5.58 -12.76
CA ILE A 158 1.32 -6.33 -12.54
C ILE A 158 1.04 -7.29 -13.71
N GLN A 159 1.33 -6.88 -14.95
CA GLN A 159 1.17 -7.71 -16.16
C GLN A 159 2.03 -8.97 -16.17
N MET A 160 3.11 -9.03 -15.42
CA MET A 160 3.95 -10.23 -15.35
C MET A 160 3.24 -11.46 -14.79
N ASN A 161 2.11 -11.26 -14.12
CA ASN A 161 1.14 -12.28 -13.69
C ASN A 161 1.77 -13.53 -13.04
N PHE A 162 2.77 -13.33 -12.17
CA PHE A 162 3.34 -14.42 -11.41
C PHE A 162 2.30 -15.06 -10.49
N GLU A 163 2.42 -16.36 -10.24
CA GLU A 163 1.52 -17.11 -9.37
C GLU A 163 1.36 -16.44 -7.99
N GLY A 164 0.11 -16.16 -7.60
CA GLY A 164 -0.26 -15.50 -6.35
C GLY A 164 -0.05 -13.98 -6.32
N LEU A 165 0.53 -13.35 -7.35
CA LEU A 165 0.72 -11.89 -7.38
C LEU A 165 -0.63 -11.15 -7.46
N LYS A 166 -1.54 -11.66 -8.28
CA LYS A 166 -2.88 -11.08 -8.44
C LYS A 166 -3.67 -11.12 -7.14
N ASP A 167 -3.63 -12.26 -6.44
CA ASP A 167 -4.32 -12.44 -5.16
C ASP A 167 -3.74 -11.50 -4.09
N ASP A 168 -2.42 -11.35 -4.06
CA ASP A 168 -1.75 -10.42 -3.13
C ASP A 168 -2.17 -8.96 -3.40
N ILE A 169 -2.23 -8.51 -4.66
CA ILE A 169 -2.65 -7.15 -5.01
C ILE A 169 -4.11 -6.91 -4.65
N ILE A 170 -5.00 -7.85 -4.97
CA ILE A 170 -6.41 -7.79 -4.59
C ILE A 170 -6.56 -7.74 -3.06
N SER A 171 -5.83 -8.59 -2.34
CA SER A 171 -5.82 -8.57 -0.87
C SER A 171 -5.36 -7.22 -0.32
N MET A 172 -4.33 -6.61 -0.91
CA MET A 172 -3.85 -5.29 -0.47
C MET A 172 -4.82 -4.15 -0.83
N LEU A 173 -5.49 -4.21 -1.98
CA LEU A 173 -6.59 -3.29 -2.32
C LEU A 173 -7.73 -3.41 -1.30
N ALA A 174 -8.03 -4.63 -0.87
CA ALA A 174 -8.98 -4.91 0.19
C ALA A 174 -8.50 -4.51 1.62
N GLY A 175 -7.33 -3.84 1.76
CA GLY A 175 -6.77 -3.40 3.05
C GLY A 175 -5.95 -4.44 3.77
N GLY A 176 -5.74 -5.59 3.16
CA GLY A 176 -4.89 -6.64 3.68
C GLY A 176 -3.39 -6.32 3.58
N ARG A 177 -2.61 -7.26 4.08
CA ARG A 177 -1.15 -7.24 4.00
C ARG A 177 -0.66 -8.56 3.44
N CYS A 178 0.42 -8.54 2.64
CA CYS A 178 0.96 -9.72 2.00
C CYS A 178 2.39 -9.96 2.45
N LYS A 179 2.75 -11.21 2.65
CA LYS A 179 4.14 -11.58 2.96
C LYS A 179 5.03 -11.35 1.75
N VAL A 180 6.20 -10.77 1.98
CA VAL A 180 7.22 -10.53 0.95
C VAL A 180 8.61 -10.79 1.51
N ASN A 181 9.47 -11.39 0.69
CA ASN A 181 10.88 -11.59 1.01
C ASN A 181 11.77 -10.72 0.11
N PRO A 182 12.11 -9.49 0.52
CA PRO A 182 12.91 -8.58 -0.29
C PRO A 182 14.38 -8.99 -0.40
N THR A 183 14.86 -9.95 0.40
CA THR A 183 16.28 -10.32 0.42
C THR A 183 16.73 -11.09 -0.83
N LYS A 184 15.80 -11.69 -1.56
CA LYS A 184 16.08 -12.42 -2.81
C LYS A 184 16.25 -11.50 -4.00
N PHE A 185 15.70 -10.30 -3.95
CA PHE A 185 15.79 -9.34 -5.03
C PHE A 185 17.24 -8.85 -5.21
N GLN A 186 17.78 -9.04 -6.40
CA GLN A 186 19.19 -8.70 -6.72
C GLN A 186 19.34 -7.26 -7.24
N ASN A 187 18.35 -6.40 -7.02
CA ASN A 187 18.33 -5.01 -7.51
C ASN A 187 18.45 -4.91 -9.04
N ASP A 188 17.91 -5.88 -9.75
CA ASP A 188 17.91 -5.96 -11.21
C ASP A 188 16.48 -5.98 -11.75
N MET A 189 15.96 -4.81 -12.13
CA MET A 189 14.61 -4.68 -12.69
C MET A 189 14.43 -5.42 -14.02
N SER A 190 15.50 -5.86 -14.66
CA SER A 190 15.44 -6.64 -15.89
C SER A 190 15.30 -8.15 -15.68
N ILE A 191 15.56 -8.61 -14.46
CA ILE A 191 15.49 -10.04 -14.10
C ILE A 191 14.55 -10.19 -12.94
N ILE A 192 13.25 -10.16 -13.23
CA ILE A 192 12.19 -10.45 -12.28
C ILE A 192 11.88 -11.95 -12.35
N ARG A 193 12.03 -12.65 -11.23
CA ARG A 193 11.93 -14.12 -11.16
C ARG A 193 10.65 -14.62 -10.51
N GLY A 194 9.90 -13.75 -9.83
CA GLY A 194 8.69 -14.13 -9.13
C GLY A 194 8.00 -12.94 -8.45
N LYS A 195 6.90 -13.23 -7.76
CA LYS A 195 6.09 -12.21 -7.10
C LYS A 195 6.85 -11.41 -6.05
N ASP A 196 7.74 -12.03 -5.27
CA ASP A 196 8.56 -11.33 -4.26
C ASP A 196 9.45 -10.24 -4.89
N ASP A 197 9.98 -10.49 -6.07
CA ASP A 197 10.79 -9.50 -6.80
C ASP A 197 9.90 -8.32 -7.26
N VAL A 198 8.71 -8.60 -7.81
CA VAL A 198 7.74 -7.56 -8.19
C VAL A 198 7.35 -6.72 -6.98
N LEU A 199 6.91 -7.35 -5.90
CA LEU A 199 6.51 -6.65 -4.68
C LEU A 199 7.67 -5.81 -4.12
N THR A 200 8.90 -6.32 -4.16
CA THR A 200 10.08 -5.59 -3.70
C THR A 200 10.37 -4.36 -4.57
N VAL A 201 10.25 -4.49 -5.90
CA VAL A 201 10.37 -3.34 -6.81
C VAL A 201 9.29 -2.29 -6.50
N LEU A 202 8.04 -2.70 -6.30
CA LEU A 202 6.95 -1.79 -5.97
C LEU A 202 7.18 -1.09 -4.61
N ILE A 203 7.85 -1.75 -3.64
CA ILE A 203 8.27 -1.10 -2.39
C ILE A 203 9.34 -0.02 -2.68
N HIS A 204 10.36 -0.32 -3.47
CA HIS A 204 11.41 0.66 -3.81
C HIS A 204 10.88 1.83 -4.63
N LEU A 205 9.89 1.59 -5.50
CA LEU A 205 9.21 2.63 -6.26
C LEU A 205 8.22 3.46 -5.42
N GLY A 206 7.94 3.04 -4.17
CA GLY A 206 7.01 3.73 -3.28
C GLY A 206 5.52 3.38 -3.47
N TYR A 207 5.19 2.39 -4.29
CA TYR A 207 3.79 1.92 -4.43
C TYR A 207 3.33 1.02 -3.29
N LEU A 208 4.27 0.42 -2.57
CA LEU A 208 3.97 -0.38 -1.40
C LEU A 208 4.79 0.11 -0.20
N SER A 209 4.17 0.09 0.96
CA SER A 209 4.84 0.23 2.25
C SER A 209 5.33 -1.14 2.71
N TYR A 210 6.39 -1.19 3.53
CA TYR A 210 6.99 -2.42 4.02
C TYR A 210 7.18 -2.42 5.53
N SER A 211 6.62 -3.43 6.19
CA SER A 211 6.84 -3.69 7.62
C SER A 211 7.92 -4.74 7.81
N TRP A 212 9.11 -4.32 8.19
CA TRP A 212 10.25 -5.22 8.37
C TRP A 212 10.06 -6.22 9.53
N GLN A 213 9.34 -5.82 10.61
CA GLN A 213 9.08 -6.69 11.74
C GLN A 213 8.22 -7.89 11.36
N LYS A 214 7.27 -7.68 10.45
CA LYS A 214 6.32 -8.70 10.01
C LYS A 214 6.69 -9.32 8.67
N SER A 215 7.67 -8.73 7.93
CA SER A 215 7.98 -9.09 6.55
C SER A 215 6.74 -9.03 5.65
N GLU A 216 5.99 -7.95 5.74
CA GLU A 216 4.73 -7.72 5.03
C GLU A 216 4.78 -6.42 4.25
N CYS A 217 4.13 -6.40 3.09
CA CYS A 217 3.87 -5.17 2.35
C CYS A 217 2.36 -4.90 2.23
N TYR A 218 2.02 -3.65 1.97
CA TYR A 218 0.63 -3.17 1.85
C TYR A 218 0.58 -1.86 1.09
N ILE A 219 -0.59 -1.51 0.55
CA ILE A 219 -0.85 -0.23 -0.10
C ILE A 219 -0.96 0.85 1.00
N PRO A 220 -0.14 1.92 0.96
CA PRO A 220 -0.02 2.85 2.09
C PRO A 220 -1.25 3.74 2.27
N ASN A 221 -1.82 4.29 1.19
CA ASN A 221 -2.77 5.38 1.28
C ASN A 221 -3.75 5.43 0.10
N LYS A 222 -4.67 6.40 0.14
CA LYS A 222 -5.72 6.58 -0.86
C LYS A 222 -5.16 6.92 -2.25
N GLU A 223 -4.14 7.77 -2.34
CA GLU A 223 -3.52 8.15 -3.60
C GLU A 223 -2.99 6.92 -4.34
N VAL A 224 -2.15 6.13 -3.66
CA VAL A 224 -1.56 4.92 -4.25
C VAL A 224 -2.60 3.83 -4.53
N ALA A 225 -3.64 3.72 -3.68
CA ALA A 225 -4.73 2.79 -3.93
C ALA A 225 -5.46 3.11 -5.24
N GLY A 226 -5.72 4.40 -5.51
CA GLY A 226 -6.31 4.85 -6.78
C GLY A 226 -5.43 4.48 -7.99
N GLU A 227 -4.12 4.70 -7.89
CA GLU A 227 -3.19 4.34 -8.96
C GLU A 227 -3.13 2.81 -9.21
N MET A 228 -3.21 2.01 -8.15
CA MET A 228 -3.29 0.56 -8.30
C MET A 228 -4.58 0.13 -8.99
N VAL A 229 -5.72 0.78 -8.68
CA VAL A 229 -7.00 0.51 -9.37
C VAL A 229 -6.88 0.84 -10.85
N ASN A 230 -6.38 2.03 -11.20
CA ASN A 230 -6.16 2.42 -12.59
C ASN A 230 -5.28 1.40 -13.35
N ALA A 231 -4.18 0.96 -12.71
CA ALA A 231 -3.26 -0.01 -13.30
C ALA A 231 -3.90 -1.38 -13.55
N ILE A 232 -4.84 -1.83 -12.72
CA ILE A 232 -5.57 -3.09 -12.93
C ILE A 232 -6.68 -2.96 -13.96
N GLU A 233 -7.30 -1.77 -14.12
CA GLU A 233 -8.28 -1.50 -15.18
C GLU A 233 -7.70 -1.74 -16.56
N ASP A 234 -6.52 -1.18 -16.83
CA ASP A 234 -5.81 -1.35 -18.10
C ASP A 234 -5.36 -2.78 -18.37
N ASN A 235 -5.30 -3.62 -17.34
CA ASN A 235 -4.86 -5.01 -17.42
C ASN A 235 -5.99 -6.04 -17.56
N ASN A 236 -7.19 -5.62 -17.97
CA ASN A 236 -8.36 -6.49 -18.16
C ASN A 236 -8.82 -7.25 -16.89
N TRP A 237 -8.60 -6.70 -15.71
CA TRP A 237 -9.17 -7.22 -14.46
C TRP A 237 -10.61 -6.68 -14.27
N THR A 238 -11.39 -6.71 -15.33
CA THR A 238 -12.72 -6.09 -15.45
C THR A 238 -13.66 -6.47 -14.30
N HIS A 239 -13.55 -7.69 -13.78
CA HIS A 239 -14.40 -8.15 -12.68
C HIS A 239 -14.06 -7.45 -11.35
N VAL A 240 -12.77 -7.27 -11.04
CA VAL A 240 -12.34 -6.55 -9.83
C VAL A 240 -12.81 -5.10 -9.88
N VAL A 241 -12.63 -4.46 -11.03
CA VAL A 241 -13.03 -3.06 -11.25
C VAL A 241 -14.55 -2.88 -11.10
N LYS A 242 -15.36 -3.78 -11.65
CA LYS A 242 -16.82 -3.71 -11.48
C LYS A 242 -17.23 -3.82 -10.02
N ALA A 243 -16.62 -4.72 -9.24
CA ALA A 243 -16.92 -4.84 -7.82
C ALA A 243 -16.49 -3.58 -7.03
N LEU A 244 -15.34 -2.98 -7.38
CA LEU A 244 -14.91 -1.70 -6.79
C LEU A 244 -15.91 -0.58 -7.08
N ASN A 245 -16.40 -0.48 -8.33
CA ASN A 245 -17.37 0.53 -8.73
C ASN A 245 -18.76 0.31 -8.11
N ALA A 246 -19.16 -0.94 -7.85
CA ALA A 246 -20.41 -1.26 -7.17
C ALA A 246 -20.36 -1.07 -5.64
N SER A 247 -19.15 -0.86 -5.08
CA SER A 247 -18.95 -0.82 -3.63
C SER A 247 -19.56 0.40 -2.95
N GLU A 248 -19.76 1.51 -3.67
CA GLU A 248 -20.44 2.70 -3.16
C GLU A 248 -21.91 2.41 -2.87
N GLN A 249 -22.59 1.77 -3.83
CA GLN A 249 -24.00 1.40 -3.68
C GLN A 249 -24.18 0.37 -2.55
N LEU A 250 -23.29 -0.61 -2.43
CA LEU A 250 -23.34 -1.60 -1.37
C LEU A 250 -23.21 -0.98 0.03
N LEU A 251 -22.32 0.01 0.18
CA LEU A 251 -22.21 0.75 1.42
C LEU A 251 -23.50 1.51 1.74
N GLN A 252 -24.08 2.17 0.74
CA GLN A 252 -25.35 2.90 0.92
C GLN A 252 -26.50 1.96 1.30
N ASP A 253 -26.66 0.83 0.60
CA ASP A 253 -27.66 -0.19 0.91
C ASP A 253 -27.52 -0.71 2.35
N THR A 254 -26.26 -0.86 2.83
CA THR A 254 -25.96 -1.26 4.20
C THR A 254 -26.40 -0.20 5.21
N LEU A 255 -26.11 1.08 4.95
CA LEU A 255 -26.51 2.20 5.82
C LEU A 255 -28.03 2.35 5.88
N ASP A 256 -28.71 2.12 4.77
CA ASP A 256 -30.18 2.14 4.67
C ASP A 256 -30.82 0.92 5.36
N GLY A 257 -30.06 -0.16 5.52
CA GLY A 257 -30.50 -1.41 6.14
C GLY A 257 -31.28 -2.30 5.19
N ASP A 258 -31.01 -2.22 3.87
CA ASP A 258 -31.63 -3.08 2.86
C ASP A 258 -30.87 -4.42 2.79
N GLU A 259 -31.31 -5.38 3.60
CA GLU A 259 -30.72 -6.73 3.72
C GLU A 259 -30.68 -7.47 2.38
N GLU A 260 -31.74 -7.34 1.55
CA GLU A 260 -31.80 -8.01 0.25
C GLU A 260 -30.87 -7.37 -0.79
N ALA A 261 -30.78 -6.02 -0.80
CA ALA A 261 -29.86 -5.33 -1.69
C ALA A 261 -28.40 -5.65 -1.34
N VAL A 262 -28.07 -5.68 -0.04
CA VAL A 262 -26.72 -6.07 0.44
C VAL A 262 -26.41 -7.51 0.04
N ALA A 263 -27.32 -8.46 0.25
CA ALA A 263 -27.11 -9.86 -0.15
C ALA A 263 -26.84 -9.97 -1.67
N ARG A 264 -27.65 -9.33 -2.50
CA ARG A 264 -27.46 -9.29 -3.97
C ARG A 264 -26.15 -8.63 -4.38
N GLY A 265 -25.76 -7.53 -3.73
CA GLY A 265 -24.49 -6.84 -3.99
C GLY A 265 -23.26 -7.70 -3.66
N VAL A 266 -23.34 -8.47 -2.55
CA VAL A 266 -22.30 -9.43 -2.18
C VAL A 266 -22.28 -10.64 -3.13
N ASP A 267 -23.45 -11.15 -3.58
CA ASP A 267 -23.53 -12.20 -4.60
C ASP A 267 -22.82 -11.76 -5.88
N ALA A 268 -23.13 -10.57 -6.38
CA ALA A 268 -22.50 -10.03 -7.59
C ALA A 268 -20.97 -9.91 -7.44
N ALA A 269 -20.50 -9.40 -6.30
CA ALA A 269 -19.06 -9.33 -6.01
C ALA A 269 -18.44 -10.73 -5.92
N HIS A 270 -19.14 -11.71 -5.37
CA HIS A 270 -18.69 -13.09 -5.26
C HIS A 270 -18.61 -13.78 -6.64
N ASP A 271 -19.64 -13.72 -7.45
CA ASP A 271 -19.67 -14.35 -8.77
C ASP A 271 -18.56 -13.81 -9.69
N GLU A 272 -18.29 -12.52 -9.58
CA GLU A 272 -17.20 -11.89 -10.32
C GLU A 272 -15.80 -12.33 -9.84
N HIS A 273 -15.65 -12.73 -8.57
CA HIS A 273 -14.37 -13.12 -7.96
C HIS A 273 -14.12 -14.62 -7.88
N THR A 274 -15.12 -15.48 -8.10
CA THR A 274 -14.98 -16.95 -8.00
C THR A 274 -13.94 -17.54 -8.95
N SER A 275 -13.59 -16.86 -10.03
CA SER A 275 -12.51 -17.30 -10.92
C SER A 275 -11.11 -16.96 -10.39
N ILE A 276 -10.99 -16.14 -9.36
CA ILE A 276 -9.72 -15.55 -8.87
C ILE A 276 -9.32 -16.15 -7.52
N LEU A 277 -10.28 -16.38 -6.65
CA LEU A 277 -10.07 -16.94 -5.31
C LEU A 277 -10.75 -18.32 -5.24
N SER A 278 -9.98 -19.36 -4.96
CA SER A 278 -10.58 -20.65 -4.61
C SER A 278 -11.37 -20.51 -3.31
N TYR A 279 -12.69 -20.37 -3.46
CA TYR A 279 -13.63 -20.03 -2.39
C TYR A 279 -13.90 -21.24 -1.50
N ASN A 280 -13.09 -21.42 -0.47
CA ASN A 280 -13.16 -22.61 0.37
C ASN A 280 -13.24 -22.32 1.89
N ASN A 281 -13.21 -21.04 2.31
CA ASN A 281 -13.23 -20.70 3.74
C ASN A 281 -13.63 -19.24 4.03
N GLU A 282 -13.85 -18.93 5.31
CA GLU A 282 -14.22 -17.59 5.80
C GLU A 282 -13.20 -16.49 5.40
N ASN A 283 -11.91 -16.80 5.27
CA ASN A 283 -10.89 -15.84 4.84
C ASN A 283 -11.06 -15.36 3.39
N SER A 284 -11.48 -16.26 2.49
CA SER A 284 -11.76 -15.89 1.10
C SER A 284 -13.00 -15.00 1.02
N LEU A 285 -14.03 -15.30 1.81
CA LEU A 285 -15.25 -14.47 1.94
C LEU A 285 -14.89 -13.07 2.47
N ALA A 286 -14.08 -12.99 3.51
CA ALA A 286 -13.62 -11.71 4.05
C ALA A 286 -12.87 -10.85 3.02
N CYS A 287 -12.12 -11.47 2.11
CA CYS A 287 -11.45 -10.77 1.02
C CYS A 287 -12.45 -10.19 0.01
N VAL A 288 -13.43 -10.99 -0.43
CA VAL A 288 -14.49 -10.54 -1.33
C VAL A 288 -15.26 -9.38 -0.73
N LEU A 289 -15.66 -9.48 0.55
CA LEU A 289 -16.37 -8.41 1.23
C LEU A 289 -15.53 -7.15 1.42
N SER A 290 -14.23 -7.29 1.66
CA SER A 290 -13.34 -6.12 1.75
C SER A 290 -13.24 -5.35 0.44
N ILE A 291 -13.36 -6.04 -0.70
CA ILE A 291 -13.44 -5.42 -2.03
C ILE A 291 -14.83 -4.84 -2.26
N ALA A 292 -15.87 -5.59 -1.91
CA ALA A 292 -17.25 -5.14 -2.01
C ALA A 292 -17.53 -3.87 -1.20
N TYR A 293 -16.84 -3.69 -0.07
CA TYR A 293 -16.88 -2.47 0.75
C TYR A 293 -15.69 -1.53 0.51
N TYR A 294 -15.04 -1.59 -0.64
CA TYR A 294 -13.87 -0.75 -0.93
C TYR A 294 -14.15 0.75 -0.78
N TYR A 295 -15.30 1.23 -1.24
CA TYR A 295 -15.70 2.63 -1.16
C TYR A 295 -15.79 3.15 0.28
N ALA A 296 -16.13 2.28 1.24
CA ALA A 296 -16.19 2.64 2.66
C ALA A 296 -14.89 3.24 3.20
N ARG A 297 -13.75 2.98 2.57
CA ARG A 297 -12.46 3.59 2.95
C ARG A 297 -12.41 5.10 2.79
N ASN A 298 -13.32 5.68 2.02
CA ASN A 298 -13.44 7.13 1.90
C ASN A 298 -13.83 7.75 3.25
N ASP A 299 -14.77 7.13 3.96
CA ASP A 299 -15.41 7.67 5.14
C ASP A 299 -15.10 6.89 6.41
N TYR A 300 -14.54 5.68 6.28
CA TYR A 300 -14.24 4.77 7.37
C TYR A 300 -12.79 4.33 7.40
N VAL A 301 -12.33 3.96 8.59
CA VAL A 301 -11.12 3.13 8.77
C VAL A 301 -11.58 1.69 8.83
N MET A 302 -11.14 0.88 7.86
CA MET A 302 -11.48 -0.53 7.79
C MET A 302 -10.46 -1.37 8.55
N HIS A 303 -10.92 -2.17 9.49
CA HIS A 303 -10.12 -3.15 10.22
C HIS A 303 -10.61 -4.55 9.90
N ARG A 304 -9.69 -5.45 9.54
CA ARG A 304 -9.95 -6.89 9.43
C ARG A 304 -9.44 -7.58 10.68
N GLU A 305 -10.21 -8.57 11.18
CA GLU A 305 -9.87 -9.34 12.37
C GLU A 305 -9.59 -8.42 13.60
N LEU A 306 -10.42 -7.39 13.79
CA LEU A 306 -10.26 -6.51 14.93
C LEU A 306 -10.55 -7.25 16.23
N SER A 307 -9.57 -7.25 17.16
CA SER A 307 -9.78 -7.82 18.51
C SER A 307 -10.79 -6.98 19.29
N THR A 308 -11.94 -7.56 19.65
CA THR A 308 -13.06 -6.90 20.29
C THR A 308 -13.35 -7.47 21.69
N GLY A 309 -12.30 -7.88 22.42
CA GLY A 309 -12.40 -8.37 23.78
C GLY A 309 -12.43 -9.88 23.90
N LYS A 310 -13.56 -10.55 23.67
CA LYS A 310 -13.72 -12.02 23.77
C LYS A 310 -13.53 -12.75 22.43
N GLY A 311 -13.10 -12.04 21.37
CA GLY A 311 -12.87 -12.60 20.03
C GLY A 311 -12.48 -11.54 19.02
N PHE A 312 -12.59 -11.88 17.74
CA PHE A 312 -12.33 -10.98 16.62
C PHE A 312 -13.62 -10.80 15.82
N ALA A 313 -13.93 -9.56 15.41
CA ALA A 313 -14.89 -9.30 14.36
C ALA A 313 -14.16 -9.44 13.00
N ASP A 314 -14.83 -9.99 11.99
CA ASP A 314 -14.20 -10.25 10.71
C ASP A 314 -13.84 -8.95 9.99
N ILE A 315 -14.77 -7.98 9.96
CA ILE A 315 -14.53 -6.64 9.43
C ILE A 315 -15.21 -5.62 10.35
N VAL A 316 -14.49 -4.54 10.66
CA VAL A 316 -15.05 -3.39 11.39
C VAL A 316 -14.73 -2.12 10.61
N LEU A 317 -15.76 -1.32 10.34
CA LEU A 317 -15.68 -0.01 9.72
C LEU A 317 -15.93 1.05 10.79
N ILE A 318 -14.89 1.83 11.11
CA ILE A 318 -14.96 2.90 12.10
C ILE A 318 -15.00 4.23 11.35
N PRO A 319 -16.02 5.09 11.56
CA PRO A 319 -16.09 6.38 10.89
C PRO A 319 -14.85 7.24 11.18
N ARG A 320 -14.40 7.99 10.19
CA ARG A 320 -13.35 8.99 10.37
C ARG A 320 -13.90 10.16 11.20
N LYS A 321 -13.01 10.94 11.82
CA LYS A 321 -13.36 11.98 12.81
C LYS A 321 -14.43 12.99 12.36
N ASN A 322 -14.53 13.27 11.06
CA ASN A 322 -15.43 14.28 10.51
C ASN A 322 -16.61 13.67 9.75
N VAL A 323 -16.88 12.38 9.94
CA VAL A 323 -17.97 11.64 9.27
C VAL A 323 -19.05 11.30 10.28
N GLU A 324 -20.23 11.85 10.08
CA GLU A 324 -21.43 11.54 10.87
C GLU A 324 -22.13 10.30 10.28
N SER A 325 -21.59 9.14 10.59
CA SER A 325 -22.13 7.84 10.16
C SER A 325 -21.96 6.79 11.26
N PRO A 326 -22.82 5.76 11.34
CA PRO A 326 -22.67 4.70 12.31
C PRO A 326 -21.41 3.89 12.07
N ALA A 327 -20.81 3.34 13.11
CA ALA A 327 -19.79 2.30 12.93
C ALA A 327 -20.49 1.01 12.45
N ILE A 328 -19.78 0.19 11.66
CA ILE A 328 -20.35 -1.04 11.10
C ILE A 328 -19.49 -2.23 11.54
N VAL A 329 -20.10 -3.24 12.12
CA VAL A 329 -19.45 -4.51 12.48
C VAL A 329 -20.03 -5.61 11.59
N LEU A 330 -19.19 -6.20 10.76
CA LEU A 330 -19.56 -7.32 9.89
C LEU A 330 -18.99 -8.61 10.47
N GLU A 331 -19.82 -9.60 10.59
CA GLU A 331 -19.47 -10.98 10.93
C GLU A 331 -19.90 -11.93 9.83
N LEU A 332 -19.02 -12.87 9.49
CA LEU A 332 -19.18 -13.77 8.37
C LEU A 332 -19.48 -15.18 8.82
N LYS A 333 -20.33 -15.86 8.09
CA LYS A 333 -20.60 -17.28 8.27
C LYS A 333 -20.57 -18.00 6.93
N TYR A 334 -20.23 -19.25 7.02
CA TYR A 334 -20.15 -20.15 5.88
C TYR A 334 -21.00 -21.39 6.17
N ASN A 335 -22.00 -21.67 5.34
CA ASN A 335 -22.96 -22.75 5.52
C ASN A 335 -23.66 -22.78 6.89
N LYS A 336 -24.09 -21.60 7.36
CA LYS A 336 -24.88 -21.41 8.59
C LYS A 336 -26.12 -20.57 8.26
N ASP A 337 -26.33 -19.50 9.00
CA ASP A 337 -27.38 -18.47 8.77
C ASP A 337 -26.85 -17.10 9.19
N ALA A 338 -27.46 -16.03 8.69
CA ALA A 338 -27.08 -14.66 9.00
C ALA A 338 -27.43 -14.28 10.46
N ASP A 339 -28.47 -14.86 11.05
CA ASP A 339 -28.83 -14.63 12.45
C ASP A 339 -27.75 -15.15 13.40
N SER A 340 -27.11 -16.29 13.06
CA SER A 340 -25.99 -16.82 13.86
C SER A 340 -24.76 -15.90 13.85
N ALA A 341 -24.55 -15.13 12.78
CA ALA A 341 -23.53 -14.10 12.71
C ALA A 341 -23.85 -12.95 13.68
N ILE A 342 -25.06 -12.44 13.66
CA ILE A 342 -25.52 -11.40 14.57
C ILE A 342 -25.42 -11.86 16.04
N ASP A 343 -25.88 -13.07 16.33
CA ASP A 343 -25.76 -13.68 17.66
C ASP A 343 -24.30 -13.75 18.15
N GLN A 344 -23.38 -14.01 17.24
CA GLN A 344 -21.94 -14.02 17.57
C GLN A 344 -21.46 -12.63 17.94
N ILE A 345 -21.82 -11.59 17.17
CA ILE A 345 -21.45 -10.21 17.46
C ILE A 345 -21.94 -9.83 18.87
N LEU A 346 -23.19 -10.12 19.20
CA LEU A 346 -23.81 -9.79 20.48
C LEU A 346 -23.16 -10.55 21.64
N ARG A 347 -22.95 -11.87 21.50
CA ARG A 347 -22.33 -12.71 22.56
C ARG A 347 -20.89 -12.32 22.88
N LYS A 348 -20.15 -11.86 21.88
CA LYS A 348 -18.75 -11.47 22.05
C LYS A 348 -18.57 -10.01 22.51
N GLN A 349 -19.66 -9.28 22.72
CA GLN A 349 -19.68 -7.90 23.19
C GLN A 349 -18.88 -6.94 22.30
N TYR A 350 -18.92 -7.15 20.98
CA TYR A 350 -18.28 -6.26 19.99
C TYR A 350 -18.81 -4.83 20.08
N PRO A 351 -20.13 -4.58 20.24
CA PRO A 351 -20.68 -3.24 20.30
C PRO A 351 -20.04 -2.34 21.35
N GLU A 352 -19.73 -2.86 22.55
CA GLU A 352 -19.19 -2.07 23.67
C GLU A 352 -17.84 -1.42 23.36
N LYS A 353 -16.98 -2.09 22.58
CA LYS A 353 -15.67 -1.53 22.20
C LYS A 353 -15.72 -0.60 21.00
N VAL A 354 -16.66 -0.84 20.10
CA VAL A 354 -16.82 -0.01 18.90
C VAL A 354 -17.62 1.25 19.23
N ALA A 355 -18.47 1.22 20.25
CA ALA A 355 -19.22 2.38 20.73
C ALA A 355 -18.31 3.53 21.23
N GLU A 356 -17.07 3.24 21.63
CA GLU A 356 -16.08 4.29 21.96
C GLU A 356 -15.73 5.18 20.74
N TYR A 357 -15.95 4.69 19.51
CA TYR A 357 -15.61 5.37 18.26
C TYR A 357 -16.82 6.02 17.58
N SER A 358 -18.05 5.57 17.88
CA SER A 358 -19.29 6.09 17.28
C SER A 358 -20.46 5.96 18.21
N GLY A 359 -21.38 6.94 18.16
CA GLY A 359 -22.64 6.89 18.92
C GLY A 359 -23.59 5.81 18.42
N ASP A 360 -23.72 5.65 17.10
CA ASP A 360 -24.60 4.67 16.44
C ASP A 360 -23.81 3.50 15.88
N LEU A 361 -24.43 2.33 15.80
CA LEU A 361 -23.79 1.10 15.38
C LEU A 361 -24.70 0.25 14.48
N LEU A 362 -24.16 -0.26 13.38
CA LEU A 362 -24.79 -1.28 12.56
C LEU A 362 -24.10 -2.62 12.76
N LEU A 363 -24.87 -3.65 13.08
CA LEU A 363 -24.42 -5.04 13.10
C LEU A 363 -24.87 -5.70 11.81
N VAL A 364 -23.94 -6.26 11.06
CA VAL A 364 -24.18 -6.87 9.75
C VAL A 364 -23.70 -8.31 9.78
N GLY A 365 -24.63 -9.25 9.76
CA GLY A 365 -24.38 -10.67 9.62
C GLY A 365 -24.51 -11.09 8.17
N ILE A 366 -23.48 -11.73 7.60
CA ILE A 366 -23.49 -12.25 6.24
C ILE A 366 -23.20 -13.74 6.28
N ASN A 367 -24.03 -14.55 5.66
CA ASN A 367 -23.82 -15.98 5.50
C ASN A 367 -23.75 -16.33 4.01
N TYR A 368 -22.83 -17.22 3.63
CA TYR A 368 -22.78 -17.84 2.32
C TYR A 368 -23.25 -19.28 2.37
N ASP A 369 -24.28 -19.59 1.60
CA ASP A 369 -24.77 -20.94 1.38
C ASP A 369 -24.09 -21.55 0.14
N LYS A 370 -23.27 -22.57 0.34
CA LYS A 370 -22.53 -23.24 -0.74
C LYS A 370 -23.43 -24.05 -1.66
N GLU A 371 -24.55 -24.59 -1.17
CA GLU A 371 -25.46 -25.40 -1.98
C GLU A 371 -26.30 -24.53 -2.92
N GLN A 372 -26.81 -23.41 -2.39
CA GLN A 372 -27.60 -22.45 -3.15
C GLN A 372 -26.72 -21.44 -3.92
N LYS A 373 -25.45 -21.30 -3.53
CA LYS A 373 -24.49 -20.31 -4.05
C LYS A 373 -24.98 -18.87 -3.91
N THR A 374 -25.61 -18.57 -2.79
CA THR A 374 -26.18 -17.25 -2.49
C THR A 374 -25.75 -16.77 -1.12
N HIS A 375 -25.78 -15.46 -0.94
CA HIS A 375 -25.59 -14.85 0.37
C HIS A 375 -26.95 -14.49 0.99
N GLU A 376 -26.95 -14.54 2.32
CA GLU A 376 -28.00 -14.03 3.18
C GLU A 376 -27.40 -12.93 4.06
N CYS A 377 -28.15 -11.83 4.22
CA CYS A 377 -27.74 -10.70 5.05
C CYS A 377 -28.77 -10.39 6.13
N LYS A 378 -28.28 -10.02 7.31
CA LYS A 378 -29.09 -9.52 8.42
C LYS A 378 -28.45 -8.25 8.98
N ILE A 379 -29.27 -7.19 9.18
CA ILE A 379 -28.79 -5.90 9.65
C ILE A 379 -29.57 -5.46 10.89
N ILE A 380 -28.85 -5.13 11.97
CA ILE A 380 -29.45 -4.59 13.20
C ILE A 380 -28.84 -3.22 13.47
N LYS A 381 -29.71 -2.21 13.62
CA LYS A 381 -29.34 -0.85 14.03
C LYS A 381 -29.43 -0.71 15.53
N LEU A 382 -28.30 -0.43 16.19
CA LEU A 382 -28.24 -0.10 17.60
C LEU A 382 -28.04 1.41 17.72
N LYS A 383 -28.99 2.07 18.41
CA LYS A 383 -28.86 3.48 18.79
C LYS A 383 -28.28 3.53 20.20
N ASN A 384 -27.23 4.30 20.39
CA ASN A 384 -26.72 4.65 21.72
C ASN A 384 -27.49 5.84 22.29
#